data_03d1f091b0888e7d298979e457a2604e
#
_entry.id   03d1f091b0888e7d298979e457a2604e
#
_cell.length_a   1.000
_cell.length_b   1.000
_cell.length_c   1.000
_cell.angle_alpha   90.00
_cell.angle_beta   90.00
_cell.angle_gamma   90.00
#
_symmetry.space_group_name_H-M   'P 1'
#
loop_
_entity.id
_entity.type
_entity.pdbx_description
1 polymer ?
#
loop_
_entity_poly.entity_id
_entity_poly.type
_entity_poly.pdbx_seq_one_letter_code
_entity_poly.pdbx_strand_id
1 'polypeptide(L)'
;MRSVNDVRKENLIVLRERFKTLANLNLAIGKKKTDSTLSQIINGAKDTRSGNVKNLGDRLAREMETKLSLGYGWMDADHGNEAFPEDDDLIYLRRLNVSACCGAAGIQNYEDEAYVDLMGVSRVWFKENISQIRENGYEIITAAGDSMEPTLKNGDLVVIDRFDTEITKRDGVFCVLIDNDLYLKRVQRVPGSLRFISDNRLYDPFEISLSEVESRVIVFGRMVNSLNLKRYD
;
A
#
# COMPACT_ATOMS: atom_id res chain seq x y z
N MET A 1 -11.74 -29.07 26.00
CA MET A 1 -12.06 -28.69 24.62
C MET A 1 -12.01 -27.17 24.56
N ARG A 2 -11.20 -26.57 23.69
CA ARG A 2 -11.12 -25.10 23.56
C ARG A 2 -12.41 -24.58 22.92
N SER A 3 -12.88 -23.42 23.32
CA SER A 3 -14.05 -22.83 22.68
C SER A 3 -13.66 -22.23 21.33
N VAL A 4 -14.62 -22.11 20.41
CA VAL A 4 -14.42 -21.42 19.12
C VAL A 4 -13.92 -19.98 19.33
N ASN A 5 -14.36 -19.32 20.38
CA ASN A 5 -13.93 -17.96 20.72
C ASN A 5 -12.45 -17.91 21.12
N ASP A 6 -11.95 -18.92 21.82
CA ASP A 6 -10.54 -19.00 22.21
C ASP A 6 -9.68 -19.24 20.97
N VAL A 7 -10.09 -20.17 20.08
CA VAL A 7 -9.41 -20.44 18.81
C VAL A 7 -9.35 -19.19 17.94
N ARG A 8 -10.47 -18.49 17.76
CA ARG A 8 -10.52 -17.25 16.99
C ARG A 8 -9.63 -16.15 17.56
N LYS A 9 -9.54 -16.06 18.87
CA LYS A 9 -8.66 -15.09 19.54
C LYS A 9 -7.19 -15.43 19.31
N GLU A 10 -6.81 -16.70 19.40
CA GLU A 10 -5.45 -17.17 19.11
C GLU A 10 -5.10 -16.90 17.64
N ASN A 11 -5.99 -17.24 16.71
CA ASN A 11 -5.80 -16.97 15.29
C ASN A 11 -5.69 -15.46 14.99
N LEU A 12 -6.43 -14.62 15.72
CA LEU A 12 -6.30 -13.16 15.62
C LEU A 12 -4.94 -12.65 16.11
N ILE A 13 -4.38 -13.25 17.16
CA ILE A 13 -3.03 -12.93 17.65
C ILE A 13 -1.99 -13.32 16.59
N VAL A 14 -2.13 -14.51 16.00
CA VAL A 14 -1.26 -14.97 14.92
C VAL A 14 -1.32 -14.04 13.71
N LEU A 15 -2.52 -13.61 13.30
CA LEU A 15 -2.67 -12.62 12.22
C LEU A 15 -2.06 -11.27 12.59
N ARG A 16 -2.19 -10.82 13.84
CA ARG A 16 -1.52 -9.57 14.28
C ARG A 16 0.00 -9.67 14.13
N GLU A 17 0.60 -10.80 14.49
CA GLU A 17 2.04 -11.03 14.35
C GLU A 17 2.45 -11.04 12.88
N ARG A 18 1.66 -11.72 12.03
CA ARG A 18 1.84 -11.72 10.57
C ARG A 18 1.84 -10.31 9.98
N PHE A 19 0.90 -9.47 10.38
CA PHE A 19 0.80 -8.08 9.91
C PHE A 19 1.66 -7.09 10.71
N LYS A 20 2.47 -7.59 11.66
CA LYS A 20 3.37 -6.83 12.56
C LYS A 20 2.65 -5.84 13.48
N THR A 21 1.50 -5.31 13.08
CA THR A 21 0.69 -4.39 13.89
C THR A 21 -0.81 -4.60 13.66
N LEU A 22 -1.62 -4.28 14.67
CA LEU A 22 -3.09 -4.27 14.50
C LEU A 22 -3.55 -3.20 13.50
N ALA A 23 -2.82 -2.11 13.40
CA ALA A 23 -3.10 -1.06 12.43
C ALA A 23 -3.02 -1.58 10.98
N ASN A 24 -1.97 -2.34 10.67
CA ASN A 24 -1.82 -2.97 9.36
C ASN A 24 -2.90 -4.05 9.11
N LEU A 25 -3.20 -4.86 10.13
CA LEU A 25 -4.27 -5.86 10.02
C LEU A 25 -5.63 -5.21 9.80
N ASN A 26 -5.93 -4.10 10.48
CA ASN A 26 -7.15 -3.33 10.27
C ASN A 26 -7.26 -2.86 8.81
N LEU A 27 -6.18 -2.30 8.26
CA LEU A 27 -6.15 -1.87 6.85
C LEU A 27 -6.37 -3.04 5.89
N ALA A 28 -5.72 -4.18 6.13
CA ALA A 28 -5.84 -5.36 5.28
C ALA A 28 -7.28 -5.91 5.22
N ILE A 29 -8.05 -5.74 6.29
CA ILE A 29 -9.47 -6.12 6.33
C ILE A 29 -10.43 -4.98 5.97
N GLY A 30 -9.91 -3.85 5.47
CA GLY A 30 -10.70 -2.71 5.02
C GLY A 30 -11.27 -1.83 6.14
N LYS A 31 -10.68 -1.87 7.34
CA LYS A 31 -11.04 -1.01 8.48
C LYS A 31 -10.09 0.17 8.59
N LYS A 32 -10.52 1.19 9.35
CA LYS A 32 -9.63 2.32 9.68
C LYS A 32 -8.46 1.83 10.53
N LYS A 33 -7.27 2.36 10.30
CA LYS A 33 -6.03 2.06 11.05
C LYS A 33 -6.22 2.17 12.57
N THR A 34 -7.03 3.14 12.99
CA THR A 34 -7.35 3.44 14.39
C THR A 34 -8.53 2.62 14.95
N ASP A 35 -9.09 1.67 14.19
CA ASP A 35 -10.20 0.84 14.67
C ASP A 35 -9.74 0.00 15.86
N SER A 36 -10.43 0.16 17.00
CA SER A 36 -10.07 -0.49 18.26
C SER A 36 -10.71 -1.88 18.44
N THR A 37 -11.55 -2.33 17.51
CA THR A 37 -12.32 -3.57 17.65
C THR A 37 -11.41 -4.77 17.89
N LEU A 38 -10.39 -4.97 17.06
CA LEU A 38 -9.48 -6.10 17.19
C LEU A 38 -8.65 -6.03 18.47
N SER A 39 -8.18 -4.84 18.84
CA SER A 39 -7.47 -4.61 20.10
C SER A 39 -8.33 -4.96 21.32
N GLN A 40 -9.59 -4.57 21.30
CA GLN A 40 -10.54 -4.86 22.40
C GLN A 40 -10.79 -6.37 22.52
N ILE A 41 -10.88 -7.11 21.42
CA ILE A 41 -11.06 -8.56 21.42
C ILE A 41 -9.80 -9.25 22.00
N ILE A 42 -8.61 -8.89 21.52
CA ILE A 42 -7.34 -9.47 22.01
C ILE A 42 -7.17 -9.23 23.50
N ASN A 43 -7.48 -8.02 23.97
CA ASN A 43 -7.31 -7.63 25.37
C ASN A 43 -8.47 -8.09 26.28
N GLY A 44 -9.47 -8.81 25.73
CA GLY A 44 -10.60 -9.31 26.51
C GLY A 44 -11.47 -8.20 27.11
N ALA A 45 -11.60 -7.07 26.41
CA ALA A 45 -12.44 -5.96 26.87
C ALA A 45 -13.91 -6.41 27.01
N LYS A 46 -14.60 -5.92 28.03
CA LYS A 46 -16.01 -6.20 28.24
C LYS A 46 -16.88 -5.23 27.42
N ASP A 47 -17.94 -5.76 26.88
CA ASP A 47 -18.98 -4.94 26.27
C ASP A 47 -19.74 -4.15 27.33
N THR A 48 -19.91 -2.85 27.13
CA THR A 48 -20.50 -1.95 28.12
C THR A 48 -22.00 -2.18 28.35
N ARG A 49 -22.68 -2.84 27.40
CA ARG A 49 -24.14 -3.10 27.48
C ARG A 49 -24.44 -4.46 28.08
N SER A 50 -23.71 -5.49 27.63
CA SER A 50 -23.97 -6.88 28.02
C SER A 50 -23.08 -7.35 29.19
N GLY A 51 -21.99 -6.65 29.50
CA GLY A 51 -20.98 -7.07 30.48
C GLY A 51 -20.11 -8.27 30.02
N ASN A 52 -20.41 -8.86 28.88
CA ASN A 52 -19.70 -10.02 28.34
C ASN A 52 -18.35 -9.63 27.71
N VAL A 53 -17.40 -10.55 27.70
CA VAL A 53 -16.12 -10.37 26.99
C VAL A 53 -16.40 -10.28 25.50
N LYS A 54 -15.81 -9.29 24.85
CA LYS A 54 -15.89 -9.13 23.39
C LYS A 54 -15.17 -10.26 22.69
N ASN A 55 -15.88 -10.93 21.80
CA ASN A 55 -15.36 -12.04 20.99
C ASN A 55 -15.41 -11.71 19.51
N LEU A 56 -14.61 -12.44 18.72
CA LEU A 56 -14.66 -12.38 17.26
C LEU A 56 -15.91 -13.15 16.79
N GLY A 57 -16.99 -12.42 16.47
CA GLY A 57 -18.23 -13.02 15.98
C GLY A 57 -18.07 -13.59 14.55
N ASP A 58 -19.00 -14.50 14.16
CA ASP A 58 -18.95 -15.19 12.86
C ASP A 58 -18.84 -14.25 11.67
N ARG A 59 -19.61 -13.17 11.67
CA ARG A 59 -19.58 -12.19 10.57
C ARG A 59 -18.17 -11.61 10.37
N LEU A 60 -17.53 -11.17 11.43
CA LEU A 60 -16.19 -10.57 11.33
C LEU A 60 -15.13 -11.64 10.99
N ALA A 61 -15.27 -12.86 11.49
CA ALA A 61 -14.40 -13.97 11.13
C ALA A 61 -14.45 -14.27 9.62
N ARG A 62 -15.65 -14.39 9.04
CA ARG A 62 -15.84 -14.63 7.59
C ARG A 62 -15.36 -13.45 6.73
N GLU A 63 -15.59 -12.22 7.21
CA GLU A 63 -15.09 -11.01 6.55
C GLU A 63 -13.55 -11.01 6.51
N MET A 64 -12.90 -11.34 7.62
CA MET A 64 -11.44 -11.44 7.67
C MET A 64 -10.91 -12.54 6.74
N GLU A 65 -11.51 -13.72 6.73
CA GLU A 65 -11.12 -14.81 5.84
C GLU A 65 -11.19 -14.38 4.37
N THR A 66 -12.28 -13.73 3.98
CA THR A 66 -12.45 -13.24 2.61
C THR A 66 -11.41 -12.17 2.25
N LYS A 67 -11.23 -11.17 3.12
CA LYS A 67 -10.31 -10.05 2.86
C LYS A 67 -8.84 -10.46 2.87
N LEU A 68 -8.49 -11.45 3.68
CA LEU A 68 -7.12 -11.94 3.82
C LEU A 68 -6.84 -13.16 2.93
N SER A 69 -7.79 -13.54 2.05
CA SER A 69 -7.69 -14.71 1.16
C SER A 69 -7.40 -16.01 1.93
N LEU A 70 -7.97 -16.15 3.12
CA LEU A 70 -7.89 -17.37 3.92
C LEU A 70 -9.02 -18.32 3.52
N GLY A 71 -8.83 -19.62 3.71
CA GLY A 71 -9.88 -20.61 3.47
C GLY A 71 -11.10 -20.40 4.39
N TYR A 72 -12.29 -20.75 3.92
CA TYR A 72 -13.50 -20.73 4.75
C TYR A 72 -13.34 -21.59 6.01
N GLY A 73 -13.62 -21.04 7.18
CA GLY A 73 -13.45 -21.72 8.47
C GLY A 73 -12.03 -21.63 9.04
N TRP A 74 -11.11 -20.96 8.37
CA TRP A 74 -9.75 -20.80 8.86
C TRP A 74 -9.70 -20.18 10.26
N MET A 75 -10.51 -19.17 10.51
CA MET A 75 -10.56 -18.54 11.84
C MET A 75 -11.08 -19.48 12.95
N ASP A 76 -11.78 -20.55 12.60
CA ASP A 76 -12.37 -21.50 13.54
C ASP A 76 -11.51 -22.77 13.76
N ALA A 77 -10.50 -22.98 12.91
CA ALA A 77 -9.61 -24.11 12.97
C ALA A 77 -8.46 -23.84 13.95
N ASP A 78 -8.10 -24.86 14.75
CA ASP A 78 -6.91 -24.82 15.60
C ASP A 78 -5.68 -25.13 14.71
N HIS A 79 -4.87 -24.13 14.46
CA HIS A 79 -3.66 -24.26 13.64
C HIS A 79 -2.46 -24.73 14.47
N GLY A 80 -2.62 -24.94 15.78
CA GLY A 80 -1.55 -25.40 16.67
C GLY A 80 -0.34 -24.45 16.68
N ASN A 81 0.84 -25.05 16.89
CA ASN A 81 2.13 -24.38 16.71
C ASN A 81 2.64 -24.48 15.25
N GLU A 82 1.78 -24.87 14.30
CA GLU A 82 2.12 -24.66 12.90
C GLU A 82 2.18 -23.13 12.72
N ALA A 83 3.37 -22.62 12.98
CA ALA A 83 3.74 -21.33 12.44
C ALA A 83 3.27 -21.36 10.99
N PHE A 84 2.49 -20.36 10.56
CA PHE A 84 2.42 -20.05 9.15
C PHE A 84 3.85 -20.20 8.63
N PRO A 85 4.06 -20.78 7.44
CA PRO A 85 5.40 -20.73 6.85
C PRO A 85 5.86 -19.30 7.08
N GLU A 86 6.94 -19.16 7.85
CA GLU A 86 7.38 -17.88 8.39
C GLU A 86 7.24 -16.86 7.27
N ASP A 87 6.36 -15.87 7.45
CA ASP A 87 6.05 -14.88 6.43
C ASP A 87 7.25 -13.94 6.19
N ASP A 88 8.45 -14.45 6.52
CA ASP A 88 9.73 -13.91 6.05
C ASP A 88 9.80 -13.89 4.52
N ASP A 89 8.92 -14.63 3.84
CA ASP A 89 8.85 -14.67 2.39
C ASP A 89 7.93 -13.61 1.77
N LEU A 90 7.14 -12.86 2.53
CA LEU A 90 6.31 -11.79 2.00
C LEU A 90 6.79 -10.40 2.44
N ILE A 91 6.71 -9.48 1.51
CA ILE A 91 6.86 -8.04 1.73
C ILE A 91 5.50 -7.40 1.45
N TYR A 92 5.00 -6.62 2.40
CA TYR A 92 3.74 -5.92 2.24
C TYR A 92 3.98 -4.50 1.74
N LEU A 93 3.43 -4.20 0.57
CA LEU A 93 3.44 -2.88 -0.05
C LEU A 93 2.10 -2.19 0.21
N ARG A 94 2.15 -0.96 0.66
CA ARG A 94 0.96 -0.12 0.86
C ARG A 94 0.53 0.47 -0.47
N ARG A 95 -0.77 0.42 -0.78
CA ARG A 95 -1.31 1.10 -1.95
C ARG A 95 -1.87 2.47 -1.56
N LEU A 96 -1.33 3.51 -2.17
CA LEU A 96 -1.77 4.89 -1.99
C LEU A 96 -3.07 5.16 -2.76
N ASN A 97 -3.99 5.85 -2.11
CA ASN A 97 -5.07 6.52 -2.79
C ASN A 97 -4.60 7.88 -3.30
N VAL A 98 -4.18 7.90 -4.55
CA VAL A 98 -3.66 9.08 -5.22
C VAL A 98 -4.64 10.26 -5.22
N SER A 99 -5.95 9.97 -5.33
CA SER A 99 -6.99 11.02 -5.31
C SER A 99 -7.12 11.69 -3.94
N ALA A 100 -6.82 10.98 -2.85
CA ALA A 100 -6.81 11.56 -1.51
C ALA A 100 -5.57 12.46 -1.29
N CYS A 101 -4.48 12.20 -2.02
CA CYS A 101 -3.25 12.97 -1.91
C CYS A 101 -3.33 14.36 -2.59
N CYS A 102 -4.27 14.55 -3.52
CA CYS A 102 -4.44 15.78 -4.28
C CYS A 102 -5.53 16.71 -3.70
N GLY A 103 -6.10 16.38 -2.54
CA GLY A 103 -7.17 17.16 -1.89
C GLY A 103 -6.66 18.48 -1.29
N ALA A 104 -7.57 19.46 -1.14
CA ALA A 104 -7.32 20.86 -0.72
C ALA A 104 -6.69 21.06 0.68
N ALA A 105 -6.36 20.00 1.41
CA ALA A 105 -5.81 20.06 2.77
C ALA A 105 -4.27 20.09 2.84
N GLY A 106 -3.57 20.09 1.71
CA GLY A 106 -2.08 20.13 1.68
C GLY A 106 -1.42 18.87 2.23
N ILE A 107 -0.19 18.69 1.86
CA ILE A 107 0.68 17.51 2.08
C ILE A 107 0.90 17.10 3.56
N GLN A 108 0.36 17.80 4.53
CA GLN A 108 0.74 17.67 5.95
C GLN A 108 0.13 16.49 6.70
N ASN A 109 -0.84 15.76 6.15
CA ASN A 109 -1.51 14.64 6.85
C ASN A 109 -1.56 13.33 6.03
N TYR A 110 -0.46 12.97 5.38
CA TYR A 110 -0.35 11.76 4.52
C TYR A 110 -0.53 10.43 5.24
N GLU A 111 -0.45 10.39 6.57
CA GLU A 111 -0.23 9.12 7.23
C GLU A 111 -1.48 8.24 7.41
N ASP A 112 -2.69 8.79 7.45
CA ASP A 112 -3.83 7.99 7.89
C ASP A 112 -5.00 7.81 6.89
N GLU A 113 -5.18 8.68 5.91
CA GLU A 113 -6.30 8.58 4.94
C GLU A 113 -5.89 8.18 3.52
N ALA A 114 -4.59 8.15 3.26
CA ALA A 114 -4.05 7.96 1.91
C ALA A 114 -3.88 6.50 1.48
N TYR A 115 -4.07 5.52 2.36
CA TYR A 115 -3.87 4.12 2.01
C TYR A 115 -5.19 3.37 1.82
N VAL A 116 -5.29 2.63 0.70
CA VAL A 116 -6.50 1.88 0.33
C VAL A 116 -6.41 0.42 0.77
N ASP A 117 -5.25 -0.21 0.57
CA ASP A 117 -5.02 -1.61 0.93
C ASP A 117 -3.52 -1.97 1.05
N LEU A 118 -3.25 -3.24 1.37
CA LEU A 118 -1.92 -3.83 1.43
C LEU A 118 -1.83 -4.96 0.41
N MET A 119 -0.75 -4.98 -0.37
CA MET A 119 -0.43 -6.06 -1.28
C MET A 119 0.79 -6.84 -0.78
N GLY A 120 0.62 -8.14 -0.53
CA GLY A 120 1.73 -9.04 -0.24
C GLY A 120 2.41 -9.49 -1.53
N VAL A 121 3.72 -9.30 -1.63
CA VAL A 121 4.57 -9.80 -2.72
C VAL A 121 5.65 -10.72 -2.16
N SER A 122 6.01 -11.78 -2.89
CA SER A 122 7.08 -12.68 -2.47
C SER A 122 8.40 -11.93 -2.33
N ARG A 123 9.13 -12.18 -1.25
CA ARG A 123 10.48 -11.63 -1.01
C ARG A 123 11.46 -12.02 -2.14
N VAL A 124 11.31 -13.24 -2.67
CA VAL A 124 12.12 -13.72 -3.81
C VAL A 124 11.80 -12.85 -5.03
N TRP A 125 10.52 -12.73 -5.39
CA TRP A 125 10.09 -11.87 -6.49
C TRP A 125 10.58 -10.43 -6.31
N PHE A 126 10.48 -9.92 -5.07
CA PHE A 126 10.90 -8.55 -4.77
C PHE A 126 12.40 -8.34 -4.99
N LYS A 127 13.25 -9.28 -4.56
CA LYS A 127 14.70 -9.23 -4.78
C LYS A 127 15.08 -9.31 -6.25
N GLU A 128 14.37 -10.12 -7.03
CA GLU A 128 14.62 -10.29 -8.46
C GLU A 128 14.19 -9.06 -9.29
N ASN A 129 13.14 -8.37 -8.86
CA ASN A 129 12.51 -7.29 -9.62
C ASN A 129 12.79 -5.88 -9.05
N ILE A 130 13.13 -5.78 -7.77
CA ILE A 130 13.37 -4.52 -7.06
C ILE A 130 14.63 -4.70 -6.22
N SER A 131 15.76 -4.34 -6.73
CA SER A 131 17.11 -4.71 -6.29
C SER A 131 17.48 -4.49 -4.80
N GLN A 132 16.72 -3.73 -4.01
CA GLN A 132 16.99 -3.49 -2.59
C GLN A 132 15.72 -3.59 -1.75
N ILE A 133 15.75 -4.40 -0.69
CA ILE A 133 14.66 -4.44 0.30
C ILE A 133 14.92 -3.36 1.33
N ARG A 134 14.02 -2.35 1.38
CA ARG A 134 14.00 -1.32 2.42
C ARG A 134 12.65 -1.38 3.12
N GLU A 135 12.63 -1.52 4.44
CA GLU A 135 11.39 -1.49 5.19
C GLU A 135 10.68 -0.15 4.96
N ASN A 136 9.39 -0.21 4.62
CA ASN A 136 8.53 0.95 4.30
C ASN A 136 9.07 1.88 3.19
N GLY A 137 10.02 1.41 2.39
CA GLY A 137 10.62 2.22 1.32
C GLY A 137 9.83 2.22 0.03
N TYR A 138 8.84 1.33 -0.12
CA TYR A 138 8.11 1.14 -1.37
C TYR A 138 6.62 1.24 -1.17
N GLU A 139 5.96 1.85 -2.13
CA GLU A 139 4.51 1.98 -2.19
C GLU A 139 4.00 1.64 -3.59
N ILE A 140 2.72 1.29 -3.65
CA ILE A 140 2.03 1.05 -4.90
C ILE A 140 1.10 2.22 -5.17
N ILE A 141 1.13 2.72 -6.40
CA ILE A 141 0.14 3.64 -6.93
C ILE A 141 -0.54 3.02 -8.15
N THR A 142 -1.75 3.45 -8.46
CA THR A 142 -2.44 3.03 -9.68
C THR A 142 -2.25 4.10 -10.75
N ALA A 143 -1.73 3.70 -11.91
CA ALA A 143 -1.60 4.60 -13.06
C ALA A 143 -3.00 4.99 -13.55
N ALA A 144 -3.21 6.29 -13.76
CA ALA A 144 -4.45 6.83 -14.27
C ALA A 144 -4.21 7.52 -15.62
N GLY A 145 -5.13 7.29 -16.56
CA GLY A 145 -5.03 7.84 -17.92
C GLY A 145 -4.06 7.07 -18.83
N ASP A 146 -3.77 7.62 -19.97
CA ASP A 146 -3.00 7.02 -21.04
C ASP A 146 -1.68 7.77 -21.35
N SER A 147 -1.36 8.79 -20.58
CA SER A 147 -0.21 9.67 -20.85
C SER A 147 1.14 8.94 -20.82
N MET A 148 1.23 7.79 -20.16
CA MET A 148 2.43 6.97 -20.06
C MET A 148 2.39 5.72 -20.94
N GLU A 149 1.41 5.59 -21.84
CA GLU A 149 1.40 4.50 -22.83
C GLU A 149 2.54 4.65 -23.84
N PRO A 150 3.15 3.55 -24.28
CA PRO A 150 2.84 2.15 -23.98
C PRO A 150 3.50 1.61 -22.70
N THR A 151 4.30 2.40 -21.99
CA THR A 151 5.06 1.96 -20.81
C THR A 151 4.13 1.56 -19.66
N LEU A 152 3.10 2.36 -19.41
CA LEU A 152 2.06 2.11 -18.41
C LEU A 152 0.69 2.32 -19.05
N LYS A 153 -0.23 1.42 -18.73
CA LYS A 153 -1.63 1.54 -19.14
C LYS A 153 -2.49 2.02 -17.97
N ASN A 154 -3.64 2.56 -18.29
CA ASN A 154 -4.63 2.91 -17.26
C ASN A 154 -4.97 1.69 -16.40
N GLY A 155 -4.85 1.82 -15.06
CA GLY A 155 -5.09 0.75 -14.11
C GLY A 155 -3.87 -0.10 -13.73
N ASP A 156 -2.72 0.07 -14.40
CA ASP A 156 -1.49 -0.62 -14.01
C ASP A 156 -1.05 -0.21 -12.59
N LEU A 157 -0.56 -1.19 -11.84
CA LEU A 157 0.02 -0.93 -10.52
C LEU A 157 1.51 -0.60 -10.68
N VAL A 158 1.91 0.51 -10.12
CA VAL A 158 3.28 1.04 -10.21
C VAL A 158 3.91 1.01 -8.83
N VAL A 159 5.07 0.37 -8.71
CA VAL A 159 5.86 0.37 -7.48
C VAL A 159 6.81 1.56 -7.50
N ILE A 160 6.72 2.43 -6.50
CA ILE A 160 7.60 3.59 -6.32
C ILE A 160 8.53 3.40 -5.12
N ASP A 161 9.79 3.82 -5.26
CA ASP A 161 10.75 3.95 -4.16
C ASP A 161 10.62 5.36 -3.56
N ARG A 162 10.07 5.44 -2.36
CA ARG A 162 9.84 6.70 -1.64
C ARG A 162 11.12 7.41 -1.18
N PHE A 163 12.22 6.68 -1.08
CA PHE A 163 13.50 7.26 -0.70
C PHE A 163 14.29 7.79 -1.90
N ASP A 164 13.88 7.43 -3.14
CA ASP A 164 14.50 7.95 -4.35
C ASP A 164 13.72 9.17 -4.87
N THR A 165 13.91 10.30 -4.22
CA THR A 165 13.24 11.58 -4.52
C THR A 165 14.16 12.58 -5.21
N GLU A 166 15.42 12.23 -5.45
CA GLU A 166 16.43 13.14 -6.01
C GLU A 166 16.27 13.31 -7.54
N ILE A 167 15.15 13.90 -7.95
CA ILE A 167 14.75 14.12 -9.34
C ILE A 167 15.79 14.94 -10.14
N THR A 168 16.57 15.78 -9.47
CA THR A 168 17.62 16.60 -10.09
C THR A 168 18.92 15.83 -10.36
N LYS A 169 19.07 14.63 -9.81
CA LYS A 169 20.30 13.84 -9.93
C LYS A 169 20.19 12.66 -10.88
N ARG A 170 18.96 12.23 -11.20
CA ARG A 170 18.74 11.00 -11.98
C ARG A 170 17.59 11.18 -12.96
N ASP A 171 17.75 10.63 -14.14
CA ASP A 171 16.67 10.43 -15.08
C ASP A 171 15.82 9.20 -14.67
N GLY A 172 14.54 9.21 -14.97
CA GLY A 172 13.64 8.10 -14.67
C GLY A 172 12.18 8.48 -14.75
N VAL A 173 11.31 7.52 -14.46
CA VAL A 173 9.88 7.80 -14.28
C VAL A 173 9.64 8.11 -12.81
N PHE A 174 9.04 9.25 -12.52
CA PHE A 174 8.76 9.72 -11.17
C PHE A 174 7.27 9.97 -10.97
N CYS A 175 6.81 9.68 -9.75
CA CYS A 175 5.54 10.16 -9.26
C CYS A 175 5.77 11.53 -8.63
N VAL A 176 5.17 12.56 -9.19
CA VAL A 176 5.38 13.95 -8.79
C VAL A 176 4.06 14.70 -8.69
N LEU A 177 3.98 15.62 -7.74
CA LEU A 177 2.95 16.65 -7.67
C LEU A 177 3.54 17.93 -8.26
N ILE A 178 2.90 18.49 -9.27
CA ILE A 178 3.30 19.73 -9.92
C ILE A 178 2.11 20.69 -9.88
N ASP A 179 2.26 21.84 -9.25
CA ASP A 179 1.21 22.84 -9.10
C ASP A 179 -0.12 22.25 -8.57
N ASN A 180 -0.05 21.28 -7.64
CA ASN A 180 -1.14 20.51 -7.02
C ASN A 180 -1.78 19.40 -7.87
N ASP A 181 -1.27 19.13 -9.07
CA ASP A 181 -1.70 18.00 -9.87
C ASP A 181 -0.67 16.85 -9.80
N LEU A 182 -1.16 15.63 -9.63
CA LEU A 182 -0.30 14.46 -9.56
C LEU A 182 -0.05 13.87 -10.94
N TYR A 183 1.21 13.60 -11.22
CA TYR A 183 1.67 13.02 -12.48
C TYR A 183 2.60 11.84 -12.28
N LEU A 184 2.51 10.86 -13.19
CA LEU A 184 3.60 9.98 -13.55
C LEU A 184 4.23 10.53 -14.82
N LYS A 185 5.51 10.89 -14.77
CA LYS A 185 6.24 11.44 -15.91
C LYS A 185 7.66 10.91 -15.95
N ARG A 186 8.16 10.74 -17.16
CA ARG A 186 9.59 10.56 -17.37
C ARG A 186 10.27 11.90 -17.20
N VAL A 187 11.23 11.95 -16.31
CA VAL A 187 11.99 13.17 -16.05
C VAL A 187 13.37 13.02 -16.61
N GLN A 188 13.78 14.01 -17.35
CA GLN A 188 15.10 14.13 -17.93
C GLN A 188 15.73 15.44 -17.49
N ARG A 189 16.99 15.35 -17.05
CA ARG A 189 17.76 16.54 -16.74
C ARG A 189 18.29 17.16 -18.03
N VAL A 190 18.03 18.46 -18.20
CA VAL A 190 18.59 19.29 -19.28
C VAL A 190 19.31 20.49 -18.69
N PRO A 191 20.17 21.18 -19.43
CA PRO A 191 20.87 22.35 -18.88
C PRO A 191 19.90 23.42 -18.37
N GLY A 192 19.95 23.68 -17.07
CA GLY A 192 19.16 24.73 -16.40
C GLY A 192 17.72 24.33 -16.05
N SER A 193 17.20 23.18 -16.48
CA SER A 193 15.82 22.75 -16.23
C SER A 193 15.66 21.25 -16.07
N LEU A 194 14.48 20.83 -15.62
CA LEU A 194 13.98 19.47 -15.70
C LEU A 194 12.90 19.40 -16.78
N ARG A 195 13.02 18.42 -17.67
CA ARG A 195 12.06 18.13 -18.72
C ARG A 195 11.17 16.99 -18.30
N PHE A 196 9.86 17.22 -18.27
CA PHE A 196 8.81 16.26 -17.93
C PHE A 196 8.18 15.75 -19.22
N ILE A 197 8.28 14.45 -19.45
CA ILE A 197 7.91 13.79 -20.70
C ILE A 197 6.85 12.74 -20.41
N SER A 198 5.78 12.75 -21.21
CA SER A 198 4.85 11.63 -21.33
C SER A 198 5.42 10.61 -22.31
N ASP A 199 5.34 9.31 -21.99
CA ASP A 199 5.77 8.27 -22.94
C ASP A 199 4.81 8.17 -24.14
N ASN A 200 3.56 8.60 -23.97
CA ASN A 200 2.60 8.78 -25.05
C ASN A 200 2.89 10.09 -25.80
N ARG A 201 3.25 9.96 -27.06
CA ARG A 201 3.65 11.08 -27.94
C ARG A 201 2.53 12.08 -28.27
N LEU A 202 1.29 11.78 -27.90
CA LEU A 202 0.16 12.70 -28.04
C LEU A 202 0.20 13.84 -27.02
N TYR A 203 1.05 13.71 -25.99
CA TYR A 203 1.22 14.69 -24.93
C TYR A 203 2.55 15.41 -25.08
N ASP A 204 2.52 16.72 -25.25
CA ASP A 204 3.74 17.52 -25.35
C ASP A 204 4.53 17.52 -24.04
N PRO A 205 5.87 17.44 -24.11
CA PRO A 205 6.72 17.61 -22.94
C PRO A 205 6.75 19.07 -22.51
N PHE A 206 7.00 19.31 -21.23
CA PHE A 206 7.21 20.65 -20.69
C PHE A 206 8.45 20.70 -19.78
N GLU A 207 8.94 21.90 -19.51
CA GLU A 207 10.14 22.10 -18.70
C GLU A 207 9.84 23.01 -17.51
N ILE A 208 10.51 22.71 -16.39
CA ILE A 208 10.52 23.54 -15.19
C ILE A 208 11.98 23.91 -14.89
N SER A 209 12.24 25.21 -14.72
CA SER A 209 13.57 25.70 -14.35
C SER A 209 14.02 25.11 -13.01
N LEU A 210 15.30 24.78 -12.87
CA LEU A 210 15.86 24.28 -11.60
C LEU A 210 15.61 25.22 -10.42
N SER A 211 15.50 26.53 -10.68
CA SER A 211 15.15 27.52 -9.64
C SER A 211 13.71 27.46 -9.16
N GLU A 212 12.81 26.86 -9.95
CA GLU A 212 11.38 26.73 -9.62
C GLU A 212 10.99 25.34 -9.09
N VAL A 213 11.87 24.34 -9.28
CA VAL A 213 11.57 22.94 -8.92
C VAL A 213 11.16 22.82 -7.46
N GLU A 214 11.91 23.41 -6.52
CA GLU A 214 11.62 23.32 -5.10
C GLU A 214 10.28 23.91 -4.68
N SER A 215 9.80 24.91 -5.42
CA SER A 215 8.54 25.59 -5.11
C SER A 215 7.32 24.98 -5.79
N ARG A 216 7.52 24.28 -6.93
CA ARG A 216 6.42 23.76 -7.77
C ARG A 216 6.31 22.25 -7.80
N VAL A 217 7.38 21.52 -7.45
CA VAL A 217 7.44 20.09 -7.62
C VAL A 217 7.67 19.39 -6.29
N ILE A 218 6.76 18.50 -5.94
CA ILE A 218 6.95 17.57 -4.82
C ILE A 218 7.12 16.18 -5.39
N VAL A 219 8.19 15.50 -5.00
CA VAL A 219 8.51 14.16 -5.50
C VAL A 219 8.07 13.12 -4.49
N PHE A 220 7.15 12.25 -4.89
CA PHE A 220 6.71 11.11 -4.07
C PHE A 220 7.68 9.95 -4.13
N GLY A 221 8.36 9.77 -5.25
CA GLY A 221 9.32 8.71 -5.44
C GLY A 221 9.53 8.35 -6.90
N ARG A 222 10.57 7.56 -7.16
CA ARG A 222 10.87 7.05 -8.48
C ARG A 222 10.22 5.69 -8.70
N MET A 223 9.64 5.48 -9.87
CA MET A 223 9.15 4.18 -10.32
C MET A 223 10.32 3.20 -10.41
N VAL A 224 10.15 2.05 -9.79
CA VAL A 224 11.14 0.95 -9.84
C VAL A 224 10.62 -0.27 -10.59
N ASN A 225 9.31 -0.48 -10.59
CA ASN A 225 8.67 -1.57 -11.33
C ASN A 225 7.19 -1.26 -11.60
N SER A 226 6.58 -2.04 -12.49
CA SER A 226 5.13 -2.06 -12.69
C SER A 226 4.60 -3.48 -12.67
N LEU A 227 3.43 -3.66 -12.08
CA LEU A 227 2.69 -4.91 -12.02
C LEU A 227 1.49 -4.81 -12.98
N ASN A 228 1.59 -5.48 -14.11
CA ASN A 228 0.52 -5.52 -15.11
C ASN A 228 -0.47 -6.64 -14.72
N LEU A 229 -1.57 -6.28 -14.08
CA LEU A 229 -2.65 -7.22 -13.80
C LEU A 229 -3.51 -7.36 -15.06
N LYS A 230 -3.27 -8.41 -15.85
CA LYS A 230 -4.19 -8.75 -16.94
C LYS A 230 -5.46 -9.36 -16.33
N ARG A 231 -6.60 -8.71 -16.53
CA ARG A 231 -7.90 -9.37 -16.35
C ARG A 231 -8.16 -10.23 -17.57
N TYR A 232 -8.46 -11.49 -17.35
CA TYR A 232 -9.02 -12.38 -18.36
C TYR A 232 -10.52 -12.45 -18.04
N ASP A 233 -11.34 -11.84 -18.87
CA ASP A 233 -12.82 -11.93 -18.81
C ASP A 233 -13.27 -13.30 -19.34
#